data_6b34c75e350da0017e5fb5d711d29988
#
_entry.id   6b34c75e350da0017e5fb5d711d29988
#
_cell.length_a   1.000
_cell.length_b   1.000
_cell.length_c   1.000
_cell.angle_alpha   90.00
_cell.angle_beta   90.00
_cell.angle_gamma   90.00
#
_symmetry.space_group_name_H-M   'P 1'
#
loop_
_entity.id
_entity.type
_entity.pdbx_description
1 polymer ?
#
loop_
_entity_poly.entity_id
_entity_poly.type
_entity_poly.pdbx_seq_one_letter_code
_entity_poly.pdbx_strand_id
1 'polypeptide(L)'
;MTNDLENFSKDQISAYDAVTETLKFAGVDLTQELLSPKATKNSFVLGVIGRAGTGKTLLISKLFHALELLGVNIITGDYESRKVREERSLAILAPTNKAASVLRNKGVPATTLHRILYTPIYDPEYEKIAEWLLGNTERPDNDSFEKSILDRIIEFYKVNKSIPVSYTHLR
;
A
#
# COMPACT_ATOMS: atom_id res chain seq x y z
N MET A 1 2.60 9.87 26.34
CA MET A 1 3.47 9.48 25.18
C MET A 1 4.98 9.33 25.50
N THR A 2 5.47 9.71 26.65
CA THR A 2 6.91 9.63 26.98
C THR A 2 7.44 8.21 27.26
N ASN A 3 6.61 7.27 27.67
CA ASN A 3 7.06 5.90 28.02
C ASN A 3 7.35 4.97 26.81
N ASP A 4 6.97 5.35 25.60
CA ASP A 4 7.08 4.47 24.43
C ASP A 4 8.46 4.54 23.71
N LEU A 5 9.28 5.53 24.03
CA LEU A 5 10.60 5.73 23.44
C LEU A 5 11.76 5.27 24.34
N GLU A 6 11.48 4.77 25.54
CA GLU A 6 12.52 4.36 26.53
C GLU A 6 13.50 3.31 26.00
N ASN A 7 13.07 2.53 24.99
CA ASN A 7 13.90 1.49 24.37
C ASN A 7 14.60 1.94 23.08
N PHE A 8 14.52 3.21 22.72
CA PHE A 8 15.14 3.73 21.50
C PHE A 8 16.61 4.13 21.78
N SER A 9 17.51 3.83 20.82
CA SER A 9 18.83 4.39 20.80
C SER A 9 18.81 5.89 20.50
N LYS A 10 19.88 6.62 20.80
CA LYS A 10 19.99 8.05 20.49
C LYS A 10 19.72 8.35 19.00
N ASP A 11 20.23 7.52 18.10
CA ASP A 11 20.03 7.68 16.66
C ASP A 11 18.57 7.45 16.25
N GLN A 12 17.88 6.50 16.89
CA GLN A 12 16.46 6.26 16.65
C GLN A 12 15.58 7.41 17.16
N ILE A 13 15.92 7.98 18.31
CA ILE A 13 15.24 9.17 18.85
C ILE A 13 15.44 10.34 17.89
N SER A 14 16.66 10.62 17.46
CA SER A 14 16.95 11.68 16.49
C SER A 14 16.19 11.50 15.18
N ALA A 15 16.09 10.26 14.67
CA ALA A 15 15.32 9.96 13.48
C ALA A 15 13.79 10.15 13.71
N TYR A 16 13.29 9.75 14.88
CA TYR A 16 11.88 9.98 15.27
C TYR A 16 11.55 11.47 15.33
N ASP A 17 12.41 12.27 15.97
CA ASP A 17 12.25 13.72 16.08
C ASP A 17 12.25 14.39 14.70
N ALA A 18 13.16 14.01 13.81
CA ALA A 18 13.23 14.54 12.46
C ALA A 18 11.95 14.23 11.65
N VAL A 19 11.41 13.02 11.79
CA VAL A 19 10.11 12.66 11.14
C VAL A 19 8.99 13.49 11.76
N THR A 20 8.92 13.61 13.07
CA THR A 20 7.89 14.36 13.79
C THR A 20 7.90 15.84 13.39
N GLU A 21 9.07 16.45 13.29
CA GLU A 21 9.23 17.82 12.78
C GLU A 21 8.72 17.96 11.33
N THR A 22 9.05 17.00 10.47
CA THR A 22 8.56 17.00 9.08
C THR A 22 7.04 16.88 9.02
N LEU A 23 6.45 16.05 9.88
CA LEU A 23 5.00 15.89 9.98
C LEU A 23 4.30 17.17 10.43
N LYS A 24 4.92 17.99 11.31
CA LYS A 24 4.39 19.31 11.70
C LYS A 24 4.20 20.23 10.50
N PHE A 25 5.17 20.27 9.58
CA PHE A 25 5.02 21.04 8.33
C PHE A 25 3.88 20.51 7.46
N ALA A 26 3.60 19.22 7.52
CA ALA A 26 2.42 18.65 6.89
C ALA A 26 1.13 18.89 7.69
N GLY A 27 1.18 19.55 8.85
CA GLY A 27 0.05 19.84 9.72
C GLY A 27 -0.38 18.67 10.60
N VAL A 28 0.56 17.78 10.92
CA VAL A 28 0.36 16.66 11.86
C VAL A 28 1.34 16.86 13.02
N ASP A 29 0.87 17.31 14.15
CA ASP A 29 1.70 17.50 15.35
C ASP A 29 1.47 16.37 16.35
N LEU A 30 2.41 15.41 16.37
CA LEU A 30 2.38 14.29 17.31
C LEU A 30 2.68 14.70 18.76
N THR A 31 3.31 15.87 18.96
CA THR A 31 3.66 16.36 20.30
C THR A 31 2.47 17.01 20.99
N GLN A 32 1.67 17.75 20.23
CA GLN A 32 0.47 18.43 20.72
C GLN A 32 -0.81 17.64 20.45
N GLU A 33 -0.71 16.46 19.86
CA GLU A 33 -1.84 15.64 19.43
C GLU A 33 -2.83 16.41 18.52
N LEU A 34 -2.28 17.24 17.63
CA LEU A 34 -3.08 18.08 16.74
C LEU A 34 -3.00 17.59 15.30
N LEU A 35 -4.17 17.41 14.69
CA LEU A 35 -4.35 17.12 13.29
C LEU A 35 -5.03 18.32 12.61
N SER A 36 -4.29 19.07 11.80
CA SER A 36 -4.84 20.20 11.05
C SER A 36 -5.85 19.69 10.00
N PRO A 37 -7.03 20.28 9.88
CA PRO A 37 -8.10 19.78 9.01
C PRO A 37 -7.78 19.87 7.52
N LYS A 38 -6.86 20.75 7.11
CA LYS A 38 -6.48 20.91 5.69
C LYS A 38 -5.07 20.41 5.44
N ALA A 39 -4.90 19.62 4.38
CA ALA A 39 -3.59 19.29 3.87
C ALA A 39 -2.87 20.55 3.40
N THR A 40 -1.59 20.69 3.76
CA THR A 40 -0.73 21.71 3.16
C THR A 40 -0.45 21.32 1.71
N LYS A 41 -0.34 22.29 0.80
CA LYS A 41 0.03 22.02 -0.60
C LYS A 41 1.50 21.63 -0.78
N ASN A 42 2.28 21.71 0.28
CA ASN A 42 3.70 21.40 0.26
C ASN A 42 3.91 19.90 0.37
N SER A 43 4.73 19.34 -0.49
CA SER A 43 5.21 17.97 -0.39
C SER A 43 6.63 17.96 0.18
N PHE A 44 6.87 17.03 1.10
CA PHE A 44 8.16 16.85 1.75
C PHE A 44 8.65 15.43 1.51
N VAL A 45 9.95 15.29 1.38
CA VAL A 45 10.62 13.98 1.30
C VAL A 45 11.68 13.94 2.40
N LEU A 46 11.56 12.97 3.29
CA LEU A 46 12.54 12.70 4.33
C LEU A 46 13.06 11.28 4.20
N GLY A 47 14.39 11.12 4.16
CA GLY A 47 15.05 9.81 4.09
C GLY A 47 15.60 9.39 5.45
N VAL A 48 15.15 8.23 5.96
CA VAL A 48 15.75 7.59 7.14
C VAL A 48 16.66 6.45 6.67
N ILE A 49 17.98 6.67 6.76
CA ILE A 49 18.99 5.74 6.26
C ILE A 49 19.66 5.02 7.44
N GLY A 50 19.93 3.73 7.29
CA GLY A 50 20.63 2.94 8.30
C GLY A 50 20.84 1.49 7.84
N ARG A 51 21.81 0.82 8.45
CA ARG A 51 22.13 -0.59 8.18
C ARG A 51 20.95 -1.52 8.53
N ALA A 52 20.98 -2.75 8.05
CA ALA A 52 20.04 -3.78 8.50
C ALA A 52 20.20 -3.99 10.03
N GLY A 53 19.09 -4.20 10.72
CA GLY A 53 19.08 -4.39 12.18
C GLY A 53 19.09 -3.12 13.04
N THR A 54 19.20 -1.90 12.47
CA THR A 54 19.20 -0.64 13.22
C THR A 54 17.84 -0.19 13.75
N GLY A 55 16.79 -1.02 13.60
CA GLY A 55 15.48 -0.73 14.16
C GLY A 55 14.57 0.17 13.31
N LYS A 56 14.89 0.43 12.02
CA LYS A 56 14.02 1.23 11.13
C LYS A 56 12.56 0.76 11.11
N THR A 57 12.35 -0.54 11.10
CA THR A 57 11.00 -1.12 11.13
C THR A 57 10.29 -0.85 12.45
N LEU A 58 11.03 -0.83 13.57
CA LEU A 58 10.49 -0.47 14.88
C LEU A 58 10.07 1.01 14.90
N LEU A 59 10.92 1.89 14.35
CA LEU A 59 10.61 3.31 14.18
C LEU A 59 9.31 3.52 13.40
N ILE A 60 9.17 2.86 12.25
CA ILE A 60 7.95 2.94 11.41
C ILE A 60 6.73 2.43 12.19
N SER A 61 6.85 1.33 12.94
CA SER A 61 5.76 0.79 13.74
C SER A 61 5.32 1.77 14.83
N LYS A 62 6.24 2.41 15.52
CA LYS A 62 5.92 3.42 16.55
C LYS A 62 5.27 4.68 15.95
N LEU A 63 5.79 5.17 14.84
CA LEU A 63 5.18 6.29 14.11
C LEU A 63 3.77 5.95 13.62
N PHE A 64 3.57 4.75 13.09
CA PHE A 64 2.25 4.28 12.68
C PHE A 64 1.24 4.32 13.82
N HIS A 65 1.57 3.73 14.96
CA HIS A 65 0.66 3.71 16.12
C HIS A 65 0.36 5.12 16.64
N ALA A 66 1.35 6.03 16.65
CA ALA A 66 1.13 7.40 17.05
C ALA A 66 0.15 8.13 16.09
N LEU A 67 0.29 7.92 14.77
CA LEU A 67 -0.59 8.51 13.77
C LEU A 67 -1.99 7.90 13.79
N GLU A 68 -2.11 6.59 14.04
CA GLU A 68 -3.38 5.89 14.22
C GLU A 68 -4.16 6.43 15.43
N LEU A 69 -3.49 6.59 16.56
CA LEU A 69 -4.08 7.18 17.77
C LEU A 69 -4.53 8.63 17.56
N LEU A 70 -3.84 9.38 16.73
CA LEU A 70 -4.23 10.75 16.36
C LEU A 70 -5.44 10.79 15.41
N GLY A 71 -5.90 9.64 14.90
CA GLY A 71 -7.06 9.55 14.00
C GLY A 71 -6.74 9.76 12.53
N VAL A 72 -5.48 9.58 12.13
CA VAL A 72 -5.11 9.61 10.70
C VAL A 72 -5.71 8.40 10.00
N ASN A 73 -6.42 8.62 8.89
CA ASN A 73 -7.06 7.56 8.12
C ASN A 73 -6.00 6.67 7.44
N ILE A 74 -6.06 5.36 7.69
CA ILE A 74 -5.09 4.38 7.16
C ILE A 74 -5.59 3.82 5.84
N ILE A 75 -4.73 3.91 4.81
CA ILE A 75 -4.99 3.31 3.49
C ILE A 75 -4.43 1.89 3.48
N THR A 76 -5.31 0.92 3.33
CA THR A 76 -4.95 -0.50 3.13
C THR A 76 -4.92 -0.86 1.65
N GLY A 77 -4.46 -2.08 1.34
CA GLY A 77 -4.38 -2.57 -0.04
C GLY A 77 -5.72 -2.77 -0.75
N ASP A 78 -6.83 -2.76 -0.01
CA ASP A 78 -8.19 -2.93 -0.55
C ASP A 78 -8.87 -1.57 -0.85
N TYR A 79 -8.06 -0.55 -0.97
CA TYR A 79 -8.47 0.81 -1.22
C TYR A 79 -9.09 1.01 -2.62
N GLU A 80 -10.31 1.54 -2.65
CA GLU A 80 -10.94 2.03 -3.86
C GLU A 80 -10.38 3.41 -4.26
N SER A 81 -9.67 3.47 -5.37
CA SER A 81 -8.94 4.65 -5.85
C SER A 81 -9.81 5.86 -6.23
N ARG A 82 -11.13 5.67 -6.34
CA ARG A 82 -12.05 6.68 -6.88
C ARG A 82 -12.67 7.63 -5.85
N LYS A 83 -12.46 7.41 -4.57
CA LYS A 83 -12.97 8.30 -3.53
C LYS A 83 -12.02 9.47 -3.34
N VAL A 84 -12.46 10.67 -3.70
CA VAL A 84 -11.79 11.91 -3.27
C VAL A 84 -11.84 11.95 -1.75
N ARG A 85 -10.67 12.02 -1.12
CA ARG A 85 -10.57 12.07 0.33
C ARG A 85 -10.36 13.49 0.77
N GLU A 86 -11.26 13.96 1.59
CA GLU A 86 -11.13 15.24 2.29
C GLU A 86 -10.22 15.11 3.52
N GLU A 87 -10.11 13.89 4.08
CA GLU A 87 -9.36 13.59 5.29
C GLU A 87 -7.92 13.20 4.99
N ARG A 88 -7.05 13.51 5.93
CA ARG A 88 -5.64 13.09 5.87
C ARG A 88 -5.54 11.59 5.96
N SER A 89 -4.69 11.04 5.13
CA SER A 89 -4.51 9.60 5.03
C SER A 89 -3.03 9.21 5.02
N LEU A 90 -2.74 8.04 5.58
CA LEU A 90 -1.43 7.42 5.63
C LEU A 90 -1.47 6.11 4.87
N ALA A 91 -0.51 5.91 3.95
CA ALA A 91 -0.25 4.63 3.32
C ALA A 91 1.17 4.19 3.66
N ILE A 92 1.32 2.97 4.18
CA ILE A 92 2.63 2.37 4.43
C ILE A 92 2.93 1.39 3.31
N LEU A 93 3.94 1.71 2.51
CA LEU A 93 4.24 1.03 1.27
C LEU A 93 5.58 0.31 1.33
N ALA A 94 5.62 -0.87 0.76
CA ALA A 94 6.83 -1.65 0.61
C ALA A 94 7.05 -2.01 -0.87
N PRO A 95 8.31 -2.20 -1.31
CA PRO A 95 8.61 -2.55 -2.70
C PRO A 95 8.17 -3.98 -3.05
N THR A 96 8.10 -4.88 -2.08
CA THR A 96 7.78 -6.29 -2.29
C THR A 96 6.76 -6.80 -1.28
N ASN A 97 6.04 -7.87 -1.62
CA ASN A 97 5.12 -8.55 -0.69
C ASN A 97 5.83 -9.09 0.56
N LYS A 98 7.06 -9.56 0.42
CA LYS A 98 7.86 -10.03 1.55
C LYS A 98 8.16 -8.90 2.54
N ALA A 99 8.58 -7.74 2.04
CA ALA A 99 8.82 -6.56 2.88
C ALA A 99 7.53 -6.06 3.55
N ALA A 100 6.41 -6.02 2.83
CA ALA A 100 5.11 -5.68 3.39
C ALA A 100 4.69 -6.68 4.50
N SER A 101 4.94 -7.98 4.30
CA SER A 101 4.62 -9.02 5.29
C SER A 101 5.40 -8.83 6.60
N VAL A 102 6.67 -8.42 6.53
CA VAL A 102 7.47 -8.13 7.74
C VAL A 102 6.86 -7.00 8.57
N LEU A 103 6.33 -5.97 7.92
CA LEU A 103 5.63 -4.87 8.58
C LEU A 103 4.30 -5.33 9.18
N ARG A 104 3.50 -6.09 8.40
CA ARG A 104 2.21 -6.64 8.88
C ARG A 104 2.37 -7.54 10.11
N ASN A 105 3.42 -8.35 10.16
CA ASN A 105 3.73 -9.19 11.33
C ASN A 105 4.06 -8.37 12.60
N LYS A 106 4.31 -7.07 12.45
CA LYS A 106 4.50 -6.11 13.55
C LYS A 106 3.28 -5.22 13.81
N GLY A 107 2.11 -5.60 13.27
CA GLY A 107 0.87 -4.86 13.43
C GLY A 107 0.72 -3.62 12.54
N VAL A 108 1.62 -3.41 11.58
CA VAL A 108 1.58 -2.26 10.67
C VAL A 108 0.89 -2.68 9.36
N PRO A 109 -0.24 -2.08 8.95
CA PRO A 109 -1.00 -2.47 7.76
C PRO A 109 -0.31 -2.02 6.46
N ALA A 110 0.85 -2.59 6.19
CA ALA A 110 1.63 -2.28 5.00
C ALA A 110 1.13 -3.05 3.77
N THR A 111 1.17 -2.39 2.62
CA THR A 111 0.88 -2.96 1.32
C THR A 111 2.01 -2.71 0.33
N THR A 112 1.92 -3.22 -0.90
CA THR A 112 2.94 -2.94 -1.90
C THR A 112 2.65 -1.66 -2.66
N LEU A 113 3.72 -1.01 -3.13
CA LEU A 113 3.65 0.16 -3.99
C LEU A 113 2.77 -0.10 -5.23
N HIS A 114 2.92 -1.27 -5.85
CA HIS A 114 2.12 -1.69 -7.00
C HIS A 114 0.62 -1.68 -6.71
N ARG A 115 0.22 -2.17 -5.54
CA ARG A 115 -1.20 -2.28 -5.18
C ARG A 115 -1.89 -0.93 -5.00
N ILE A 116 -1.16 0.10 -4.65
CA ILE A 116 -1.68 1.46 -4.48
C ILE A 116 -1.57 2.28 -5.76
N LEU A 117 -0.44 2.20 -6.45
CA LEU A 117 -0.16 3.06 -7.61
C LEU A 117 -0.74 2.53 -8.92
N TYR A 118 -0.90 1.21 -9.03
CA TYR A 118 -1.35 0.60 -10.27
C TYR A 118 -2.75 -0.01 -10.11
N THR A 119 -3.60 0.27 -11.06
CA THR A 119 -4.88 -0.44 -11.21
C THR A 119 -4.67 -1.58 -12.19
N PRO A 120 -5.01 -2.82 -11.81
CA PRO A 120 -5.04 -3.90 -12.80
C PRO A 120 -6.10 -3.57 -13.85
N ILE A 121 -5.71 -3.63 -15.12
CA ILE A 121 -6.64 -3.57 -16.22
C ILE A 121 -6.96 -5.01 -16.60
N TYR A 122 -8.21 -5.36 -16.42
CA TYR A 122 -8.75 -6.60 -16.94
C TYR A 122 -9.30 -6.28 -18.34
N ASP A 123 -8.80 -7.00 -19.34
CA ASP A 123 -9.45 -7.00 -20.63
C ASP A 123 -10.83 -7.63 -20.43
N PRO A 124 -11.92 -6.97 -20.85
CA PRO A 124 -13.29 -7.52 -20.73
C PRO A 124 -13.43 -8.90 -21.36
N GLU A 125 -12.63 -9.19 -22.36
CA GLU A 125 -12.58 -10.50 -23.00
C GLU A 125 -11.99 -11.57 -22.08
N TYR A 126 -10.94 -11.24 -21.33
CA TYR A 126 -10.34 -12.14 -20.35
C TYR A 126 -11.30 -12.44 -19.18
N GLU A 127 -12.13 -11.48 -18.81
CA GLU A 127 -13.15 -11.67 -17.77
C GLU A 127 -14.19 -12.71 -18.19
N LYS A 128 -14.67 -12.63 -19.44
CA LYS A 128 -15.58 -13.63 -20.01
C LYS A 128 -14.99 -15.04 -20.03
N ILE A 129 -13.71 -15.16 -20.39
CA ILE A 129 -13.00 -16.44 -20.38
C ILE A 129 -12.86 -16.97 -18.95
N ALA A 130 -12.58 -16.10 -17.98
CA ALA A 130 -12.46 -16.47 -16.59
C ALA A 130 -13.78 -16.99 -16.02
N GLU A 131 -14.87 -16.30 -16.26
CA GLU A 131 -16.20 -16.72 -15.82
C GLU A 131 -16.62 -18.06 -16.42
N TRP A 132 -16.28 -18.28 -17.70
CA TRP A 132 -16.46 -19.58 -18.31
C TRP A 132 -15.62 -20.68 -17.65
N LEU A 133 -14.32 -20.43 -17.38
CA LEU A 133 -13.44 -21.39 -16.72
C LEU A 133 -13.87 -21.72 -15.29
N LEU A 134 -14.56 -20.78 -14.62
CA LEU A 134 -15.16 -20.97 -13.29
C LEU A 134 -16.52 -21.69 -13.35
N GLY A 135 -17.06 -21.91 -14.55
CA GLY A 135 -18.36 -22.55 -14.74
C GLY A 135 -19.58 -21.63 -14.56
N ASN A 136 -19.38 -20.31 -14.51
CA ASN A 136 -20.43 -19.32 -14.29
C ASN A 136 -21.17 -18.94 -15.58
N THR A 137 -20.53 -19.10 -16.74
CA THR A 137 -21.07 -18.72 -18.05
C THR A 137 -20.77 -19.79 -19.11
N GLU A 138 -21.48 -19.72 -20.24
CA GLU A 138 -21.19 -20.55 -21.39
C GLU A 138 -19.85 -20.15 -22.05
N ARG A 139 -19.26 -21.08 -22.82
CA ARG A 139 -18.01 -20.85 -23.53
C ARG A 139 -18.17 -19.64 -24.47
N PRO A 140 -17.27 -18.62 -24.38
CA PRO A 140 -17.30 -17.49 -25.29
C PRO A 140 -17.08 -17.95 -26.74
N ASP A 141 -17.82 -17.37 -27.70
CA ASP A 141 -17.71 -17.70 -29.11
C ASP A 141 -16.27 -17.47 -29.63
N ASN A 142 -15.74 -18.45 -30.33
CA ASN A 142 -14.38 -18.43 -30.86
C ASN A 142 -14.12 -17.35 -31.90
N ASP A 143 -15.14 -16.71 -32.44
CA ASP A 143 -15.00 -15.68 -33.47
C ASP A 143 -14.48 -14.33 -32.93
N SER A 144 -14.53 -14.13 -31.61
CA SER A 144 -14.01 -12.90 -30.97
C SER A 144 -12.57 -12.99 -30.50
N PHE A 145 -11.95 -14.19 -30.54
CA PHE A 145 -10.58 -14.39 -30.04
C PHE A 145 -9.73 -15.13 -31.07
N GLU A 146 -8.50 -14.68 -31.26
CA GLU A 146 -7.52 -15.53 -31.88
C GLU A 146 -7.34 -16.79 -31.03
N LYS A 147 -7.52 -17.96 -31.62
CA LYS A 147 -7.41 -19.27 -30.96
C LYS A 147 -6.13 -19.39 -30.12
N SER A 148 -5.03 -18.79 -30.60
CA SER A 148 -3.75 -18.75 -29.90
C SER A 148 -3.81 -17.99 -28.56
N ILE A 149 -4.60 -16.95 -28.46
CA ILE A 149 -4.77 -16.14 -27.23
C ILE A 149 -5.57 -16.93 -26.21
N LEU A 150 -6.68 -17.53 -26.66
CA LEU A 150 -7.55 -18.35 -25.81
C LEU A 150 -6.77 -19.54 -25.21
N ASP A 151 -6.03 -20.27 -26.05
CA ASP A 151 -5.23 -21.42 -25.61
C ASP A 151 -4.16 -21.01 -24.57
N ARG A 152 -3.48 -19.88 -24.77
CA ARG A 152 -2.50 -19.36 -23.82
C ARG A 152 -3.12 -18.95 -22.48
N ILE A 153 -4.30 -18.35 -22.49
CA ILE A 153 -5.01 -17.97 -21.27
C ILE A 153 -5.46 -19.21 -20.49
N ILE A 154 -6.00 -20.21 -21.18
CA ILE A 154 -6.42 -21.48 -20.58
C ILE A 154 -5.20 -22.19 -19.95
N GLU A 155 -4.09 -22.25 -20.65
CA GLU A 155 -2.85 -22.87 -20.16
C GLU A 155 -2.33 -22.13 -18.93
N PHE A 156 -2.27 -20.79 -18.98
CA PHE A 156 -1.85 -19.96 -17.85
C PHE A 156 -2.77 -20.18 -16.63
N TYR A 157 -4.07 -20.22 -16.82
CA TYR A 157 -5.04 -20.45 -15.75
C TYR A 157 -4.90 -21.84 -15.12
N LYS A 158 -4.67 -22.88 -15.93
CA LYS A 158 -4.46 -24.25 -15.43
C LYS A 158 -3.28 -24.33 -14.47
N VAL A 159 -2.20 -23.60 -14.77
CA VAL A 159 -0.98 -23.58 -13.96
C VAL A 159 -1.13 -22.68 -12.73
N ASN A 160 -1.61 -21.47 -12.91
CA ASN A 160 -1.55 -20.43 -11.87
C ASN A 160 -2.86 -20.26 -11.08
N LYS A 161 -3.97 -20.87 -11.53
CA LYS A 161 -5.31 -20.66 -10.97
C LYS A 161 -5.72 -19.18 -10.89
N SER A 162 -5.17 -18.36 -11.78
CA SER A 162 -5.39 -16.93 -11.87
C SER A 162 -5.36 -16.48 -13.33
N ILE A 163 -5.88 -15.28 -13.60
CA ILE A 163 -5.90 -14.70 -14.94
C ILE A 163 -4.68 -13.80 -15.12
N PRO A 164 -4.08 -13.74 -16.32
CA PRO A 164 -3.04 -12.76 -16.61
C PRO A 164 -3.57 -11.34 -16.42
N VAL A 165 -2.86 -10.53 -15.65
CA VAL A 165 -3.21 -9.15 -15.39
C VAL A 165 -2.15 -8.24 -16.00
N SER A 166 -2.57 -7.26 -16.78
CA SER A 166 -1.68 -6.21 -17.28
C SER A 166 -1.76 -4.99 -16.37
N TYR A 167 -0.61 -4.51 -15.88
CA TYR A 167 -0.49 -3.29 -15.08
C TYR A 167 0.01 -2.18 -15.99
N THR A 168 -0.88 -1.42 -16.60
CA THR A 168 -0.51 -0.44 -17.62
C THR A 168 -0.78 1.01 -17.24
N HIS A 169 -1.53 1.30 -16.17
CA HIS A 169 -1.84 2.67 -15.77
C HIS A 169 -1.48 2.97 -14.32
N LEU A 170 -0.82 4.10 -14.11
CA LEU A 170 -0.71 4.75 -12.80
C LEU A 170 -2.07 5.32 -12.39
N ARG A 171 -2.39 5.17 -11.13
CA ARG A 171 -3.56 5.79 -10.50
C ARG A 171 -3.35 7.27 -10.25
#